data_1c4f2ceee1ba7e9242b3e81472a39b1d
#
_entry.id   1c4f2ceee1ba7e9242b3e81472a39b1d
#
_cell.length_a   1.000
_cell.length_b   1.000
_cell.length_c   1.000
_cell.angle_alpha   90.00
_cell.angle_beta   90.00
_cell.angle_gamma   90.00
#
_symmetry.space_group_name_H-M   'P 1'
#
loop_
_entity.id
_entity.type
_entity.pdbx_description
1 polymer ?
#
loop_
_entity_poly.entity_id
_entity_poly.type
_entity_poly.pdbx_seq_one_letter_code
_entity_poly.pdbx_strand_id
1 'polypeptide(L)'
;MRRILLHIFITASLLSLSACSERPNGPRDQSKAQALIEAASNDVTCQRFDSAMEKALQALDLADAEESPIMKVRSLACITGIDIMTSRDADAWEKALEAESLARENGFAEELSSILISKAKLCSYAEISPETGRNDEGLSYAAEALSLAEEAGAIEQKCEACYIIASLYINKNRWSDPIDKDIYRLAGEYLDRGQALADTYDIPRLRRNGILFRSRWFQQGDRNEEAIRYFEQVLTTLKESDHLTASALDDRLVRLYTRTGQYQKALDTHDAYVFHNQKYIQQKQDETLQEMETRFEVHVKERALERNRYQIALLVLALLLAVAVITIICTHLQKVRRRSAELQRISDSRQQIIEFLSKDLKNPVSTIAGDIAALSAKASTLSPDEIRKKCQELARNTEEMNADVARYVGDVLVERSKKIADIGLSQREIQIIRLSAEGLTAAQIADSTCLSVHTVNTHRRRIYSKMDVRNVADLIHKATEMGIL
;
A
#
# COMPACT_ATOMS: atom_id res chain seq x y z
N MET A 1 20.54 -13.36 52.37
CA MET A 1 19.67 -12.42 51.61
C MET A 1 20.43 -11.57 50.58
N ARG A 2 21.57 -10.93 50.86
CA ARG A 2 22.32 -10.14 49.86
C ARG A 2 22.79 -10.92 48.63
N ARG A 3 23.15 -12.22 48.75
CA ARG A 3 23.59 -13.04 47.60
C ARG A 3 22.43 -13.52 46.72
N ILE A 4 21.24 -13.69 47.27
CA ILE A 4 20.02 -14.08 46.51
C ILE A 4 19.47 -12.89 45.69
N LEU A 5 19.49 -11.68 46.26
CA LEU A 5 19.10 -10.45 45.54
C LEU A 5 20.08 -10.08 44.43
N LEU A 6 21.38 -10.37 44.60
CA LEU A 6 22.39 -10.14 43.56
C LEU A 6 22.21 -11.13 42.38
N HIS A 7 21.82 -12.39 42.67
CA HIS A 7 21.55 -13.39 41.61
C HIS A 7 20.28 -13.07 40.84
N ILE A 8 19.22 -12.61 41.48
CA ILE A 8 17.97 -12.20 40.80
C ILE A 8 18.21 -10.95 39.96
N PHE A 9 19.06 -10.01 40.39
CA PHE A 9 19.40 -8.82 39.62
C PHE A 9 20.28 -9.14 38.39
N ILE A 10 21.21 -10.07 38.52
CA ILE A 10 22.10 -10.54 37.44
C ILE A 10 21.30 -11.36 36.40
N THR A 11 20.38 -12.20 36.84
CA THR A 11 19.53 -12.97 35.93
C THR A 11 18.48 -12.10 35.23
N ALA A 12 17.91 -11.09 35.87
CA ALA A 12 17.02 -10.11 35.26
C ALA A 12 17.74 -9.21 34.24
N SER A 13 18.98 -8.78 34.54
CA SER A 13 19.81 -8.00 33.59
C SER A 13 20.32 -8.84 32.43
N LEU A 14 20.59 -10.13 32.63
CA LEU A 14 20.96 -11.04 31.53
C LEU A 14 19.78 -11.39 30.64
N LEU A 15 18.55 -11.47 31.15
CA LEU A 15 17.34 -11.65 30.36
C LEU A 15 16.94 -10.39 29.56
N SER A 16 17.23 -9.19 30.09
CA SER A 16 17.00 -7.94 29.36
C SER A 16 18.09 -7.65 28.30
N LEU A 17 19.30 -8.15 28.49
CA LEU A 17 20.38 -8.06 27.49
C LEU A 17 20.28 -9.12 26.40
N SER A 18 19.68 -10.29 26.67
CA SER A 18 19.39 -11.30 25.63
C SER A 18 18.26 -10.86 24.69
N ALA A 19 17.37 -9.96 25.12
CA ALA A 19 16.29 -9.45 24.28
C ALA A 19 16.75 -8.33 23.31
N CYS A 20 17.97 -7.82 23.44
CA CYS A 20 18.50 -6.75 22.60
C CYS A 20 19.65 -7.15 21.68
N SER A 21 20.01 -8.44 21.55
CA SER A 21 21.10 -8.88 20.70
C SER A 21 20.78 -10.07 19.78
N GLU A 22 19.52 -10.28 19.45
CA GLU A 22 19.21 -11.04 18.24
C GLU A 22 19.28 -10.06 17.06
N ARG A 23 20.43 -10.02 16.39
CA ARG A 23 20.49 -9.55 15.00
C ARG A 23 19.55 -10.45 14.20
N PRO A 24 18.55 -9.92 13.51
CA PRO A 24 17.71 -10.72 12.65
C PRO A 24 18.45 -10.97 11.34
N ASN A 25 19.34 -11.95 11.33
CA ASN A 25 19.87 -12.52 10.09
C ASN A 25 19.15 -13.84 9.87
N GLY A 26 18.02 -13.81 9.18
CA GLY A 26 17.27 -14.99 8.85
C GLY A 26 16.11 -14.71 7.88
N PRO A 27 15.48 -15.74 7.34
CA PRO A 27 14.47 -15.67 6.27
C PRO A 27 13.22 -14.83 6.57
N ARG A 28 13.08 -14.25 7.78
CA ARG A 28 11.94 -13.39 8.17
C ARG A 28 11.94 -12.01 7.50
N ASP A 29 13.12 -11.45 7.23
CA ASP A 29 13.19 -10.09 6.69
C ASP A 29 13.08 -10.09 5.16
N GLN A 30 13.60 -11.13 4.48
CA GLN A 30 13.33 -11.37 3.06
C GLN A 30 11.81 -11.52 2.81
N SER A 31 11.09 -12.15 3.73
CA SER A 31 9.64 -12.26 3.66
C SER A 31 8.93 -10.90 3.75
N LYS A 32 9.50 -9.91 4.44
CA LYS A 32 8.90 -8.58 4.60
C LYS A 32 9.08 -7.71 3.35
N ALA A 33 10.27 -7.70 2.75
CA ALA A 33 10.50 -7.02 1.48
C ALA A 33 9.64 -7.65 0.36
N GLN A 34 9.58 -8.97 0.30
CA GLN A 34 8.72 -9.69 -0.66
C GLN A 34 7.24 -9.34 -0.47
N ALA A 35 6.75 -9.31 0.77
CA ALA A 35 5.36 -8.93 1.07
C ALA A 35 5.04 -7.49 0.65
N LEU A 36 6.00 -6.57 0.78
CA LEU A 36 5.84 -5.19 0.30
C LEU A 36 5.79 -5.11 -1.23
N ILE A 37 6.61 -5.90 -1.94
CA ILE A 37 6.58 -5.99 -3.42
C ILE A 37 5.23 -6.54 -3.89
N GLU A 38 4.73 -7.59 -3.27
CA GLU A 38 3.42 -8.17 -3.57
C GLU A 38 2.29 -7.17 -3.29
N ALA A 39 2.35 -6.46 -2.16
CA ALA A 39 1.39 -5.41 -1.84
C ALA A 39 1.47 -4.23 -2.81
N ALA A 40 2.66 -3.85 -3.29
CA ALA A 40 2.84 -2.85 -4.33
C ALA A 40 2.23 -3.31 -5.66
N SER A 41 2.43 -4.56 -6.06
CA SER A 41 1.84 -5.15 -7.27
C SER A 41 0.31 -5.16 -7.22
N ASN A 42 -0.27 -5.45 -6.05
CA ASN A 42 -1.71 -5.36 -5.83
C ASN A 42 -2.21 -3.92 -5.94
N ASP A 43 -1.47 -2.94 -5.41
CA ASP A 43 -1.82 -1.52 -5.53
C ASP A 43 -1.77 -1.03 -6.98
N VAL A 44 -0.80 -1.49 -7.77
CA VAL A 44 -0.74 -1.25 -9.24
C VAL A 44 -2.01 -1.77 -9.92
N THR A 45 -2.43 -2.99 -9.57
CA THR A 45 -3.65 -3.60 -10.13
C THR A 45 -4.90 -2.77 -9.77
N CYS A 46 -4.91 -2.15 -8.59
CA CYS A 46 -5.96 -1.24 -8.14
C CYS A 46 -5.76 0.22 -8.58
N GLN A 47 -4.78 0.52 -9.43
CA GLN A 47 -4.41 1.85 -9.92
C GLN A 47 -4.04 2.85 -8.80
N ARG A 48 -3.54 2.34 -7.67
CA ARG A 48 -3.06 3.15 -6.53
C ARG A 48 -1.55 3.34 -6.63
N PHE A 49 -1.11 4.06 -7.65
CA PHE A 49 0.31 4.18 -8.01
C PHE A 49 1.16 4.83 -6.92
N ASP A 50 0.64 5.81 -6.19
CA ASP A 50 1.38 6.45 -5.09
C ASP A 50 1.66 5.46 -3.95
N SER A 51 0.65 4.70 -3.53
CA SER A 51 0.79 3.66 -2.50
C SER A 51 1.69 2.52 -2.96
N ALA A 52 1.59 2.14 -4.24
CA ALA A 52 2.47 1.13 -4.85
C ALA A 52 3.93 1.57 -4.83
N MET A 53 4.20 2.81 -5.22
CA MET A 53 5.54 3.39 -5.22
C MET A 53 6.14 3.46 -3.81
N GLU A 54 5.35 3.93 -2.85
CA GLU A 54 5.79 3.99 -1.45
C GLU A 54 6.22 2.61 -0.93
N LYS A 55 5.41 1.57 -1.18
CA LYS A 55 5.74 0.19 -0.75
C LYS A 55 6.95 -0.38 -1.48
N ALA A 56 7.08 -0.11 -2.78
CA ALA A 56 8.21 -0.57 -3.57
C ALA A 56 9.52 0.09 -3.11
N LEU A 57 9.49 1.38 -2.75
CA LEU A 57 10.64 2.08 -2.16
C LEU A 57 10.97 1.54 -0.76
N GLN A 58 9.98 1.27 0.09
CA GLN A 58 10.21 0.63 1.38
C GLN A 58 10.82 -0.76 1.23
N ALA A 59 10.44 -1.52 0.21
CA ALA A 59 11.03 -2.82 -0.09
C ALA A 59 12.49 -2.67 -0.55
N LEU A 60 12.80 -1.63 -1.32
CA LEU A 60 14.15 -1.33 -1.77
C LEU A 60 15.06 -0.94 -0.59
N ASP A 61 14.58 -0.07 0.31
CA ASP A 61 15.30 0.33 1.53
C ASP A 61 15.62 -0.88 2.41
N LEU A 62 14.66 -1.80 2.57
CA LEU A 62 14.87 -3.05 3.29
C LEU A 62 15.91 -3.95 2.60
N ALA A 63 15.82 -4.08 1.27
CA ALA A 63 16.75 -4.89 0.50
C ALA A 63 18.20 -4.37 0.59
N ASP A 64 18.36 -3.03 0.60
CA ASP A 64 19.66 -2.40 0.80
C ASP A 64 20.18 -2.58 2.24
N ALA A 65 19.31 -2.45 3.25
CA ALA A 65 19.68 -2.65 4.67
C ALA A 65 20.08 -4.11 4.98
N GLU A 66 19.52 -5.06 4.24
CA GLU A 66 19.78 -6.50 4.39
C GLU A 66 20.88 -7.01 3.47
N GLU A 67 21.44 -6.15 2.62
CA GLU A 67 22.41 -6.51 1.59
C GLU A 67 21.92 -7.67 0.71
N SER A 68 20.62 -7.67 0.34
CA SER A 68 19.99 -8.72 -0.45
C SER A 68 19.88 -8.36 -1.94
N PRO A 69 20.79 -8.84 -2.82
CA PRO A 69 20.78 -8.47 -4.24
C PRO A 69 19.49 -8.87 -4.95
N ILE A 70 18.92 -10.03 -4.61
CA ILE A 70 17.70 -10.53 -5.25
C ILE A 70 16.48 -9.66 -4.89
N MET A 71 16.36 -9.22 -3.62
CA MET A 71 15.27 -8.35 -3.20
C MET A 71 15.46 -6.94 -3.79
N LYS A 72 16.69 -6.46 -3.90
CA LYS A 72 17.01 -5.20 -4.58
C LYS A 72 16.57 -5.24 -6.05
N VAL A 73 16.91 -6.28 -6.78
CA VAL A 73 16.50 -6.47 -8.18
C VAL A 73 14.97 -6.52 -8.31
N ARG A 74 14.28 -7.27 -7.45
CA ARG A 74 12.81 -7.35 -7.45
C ARG A 74 12.14 -6.02 -7.13
N SER A 75 12.68 -5.27 -6.18
CA SER A 75 12.17 -3.94 -5.82
C SER A 75 12.35 -2.94 -6.98
N LEU A 76 13.53 -2.91 -7.59
CA LEU A 76 13.81 -2.09 -8.76
C LEU A 76 12.92 -2.46 -9.96
N ALA A 77 12.69 -3.76 -10.21
CA ALA A 77 11.77 -4.22 -11.24
C ALA A 77 10.31 -3.77 -10.97
N CYS A 78 9.88 -3.80 -9.71
CA CYS A 78 8.56 -3.30 -9.30
C CYS A 78 8.45 -1.79 -9.55
N ILE A 79 9.45 -1.00 -9.12
CA ILE A 79 9.51 0.46 -9.36
C ILE A 79 9.48 0.76 -10.85
N THR A 80 10.29 0.05 -11.64
CA THR A 80 10.29 0.16 -13.12
C THR A 80 8.89 -0.06 -13.70
N GLY A 81 8.18 -1.08 -13.23
CA GLY A 81 6.80 -1.36 -13.66
C GLY A 81 5.84 -0.23 -13.34
N ILE A 82 5.95 0.37 -12.15
CA ILE A 82 5.13 1.52 -11.72
C ILE A 82 5.46 2.76 -12.56
N ASP A 83 6.74 3.03 -12.81
CA ASP A 83 7.19 4.16 -13.62
C ASP A 83 6.69 4.06 -15.07
N ILE A 84 6.71 2.86 -15.67
CA ILE A 84 6.09 2.60 -16.97
C ILE A 84 4.59 2.93 -16.95
N MET A 85 3.86 2.48 -15.94
CA MET A 85 2.41 2.72 -15.83
C MET A 85 2.05 4.19 -15.60
N THR A 86 2.97 4.96 -15.02
CA THR A 86 2.81 6.40 -14.77
C THR A 86 3.48 7.28 -15.81
N SER A 87 3.94 6.70 -16.94
CA SER A 87 4.58 7.39 -18.07
C SER A 87 5.86 8.16 -17.67
N ARG A 88 6.62 7.62 -16.71
CA ARG A 88 7.94 8.11 -16.31
C ARG A 88 9.03 7.29 -16.98
N ASP A 89 9.03 7.29 -18.31
CA ASP A 89 9.84 6.37 -19.13
C ASP A 89 11.34 6.52 -18.90
N ALA A 90 11.84 7.74 -18.65
CA ALA A 90 13.26 7.99 -18.36
C ALA A 90 13.69 7.37 -17.03
N ASP A 91 12.90 7.56 -15.97
CA ASP A 91 13.15 6.98 -14.65
C ASP A 91 13.06 5.46 -14.69
N ALA A 92 12.04 4.94 -15.40
CA ALA A 92 11.87 3.50 -15.62
C ALA A 92 13.09 2.89 -16.33
N TRP A 93 13.63 3.58 -17.34
CA TRP A 93 14.79 3.11 -18.06
C TRP A 93 16.05 3.05 -17.19
N GLU A 94 16.30 4.10 -16.39
CA GLU A 94 17.43 4.15 -15.46
C GLU A 94 17.37 3.01 -14.44
N LYS A 95 16.19 2.80 -13.81
CA LYS A 95 15.99 1.72 -12.85
C LYS A 95 16.10 0.33 -13.48
N ALA A 96 15.62 0.17 -14.72
CA ALA A 96 15.77 -1.08 -15.45
C ALA A 96 17.25 -1.41 -15.73
N LEU A 97 18.10 -0.41 -16.06
CA LEU A 97 19.53 -0.61 -16.26
C LEU A 97 20.25 -1.03 -14.98
N GLU A 98 19.93 -0.39 -13.84
CA GLU A 98 20.49 -0.77 -12.53
C GLU A 98 20.10 -2.21 -12.18
N ALA A 99 18.81 -2.55 -12.32
CA ALA A 99 18.30 -3.88 -12.05
C ALA A 99 18.91 -4.95 -12.97
N GLU A 100 19.08 -4.64 -14.26
CA GLU A 100 19.70 -5.54 -15.23
C GLU A 100 21.16 -5.86 -14.87
N SER A 101 21.96 -4.83 -14.53
CA SER A 101 23.35 -5.04 -14.11
C SER A 101 23.44 -5.99 -12.94
N LEU A 102 22.66 -5.73 -11.89
CA LEU A 102 22.62 -6.55 -10.69
C LEU A 102 22.14 -7.99 -10.97
N ALA A 103 21.10 -8.14 -11.81
CA ALA A 103 20.58 -9.45 -12.16
C ALA A 103 21.60 -10.28 -12.97
N ARG A 104 22.32 -9.66 -13.92
CA ARG A 104 23.38 -10.32 -14.69
C ARG A 104 24.56 -10.70 -13.83
N GLU A 105 25.02 -9.82 -12.94
CA GLU A 105 26.14 -10.08 -12.02
C GLU A 105 25.88 -11.25 -11.08
N ASN A 106 24.61 -11.44 -10.68
CA ASN A 106 24.22 -12.50 -9.73
C ASN A 106 23.57 -13.73 -10.38
N GLY A 107 23.37 -13.74 -11.70
CA GLY A 107 22.80 -14.86 -12.42
C GLY A 107 21.30 -15.12 -12.15
N PHE A 108 20.53 -14.07 -11.85
CA PHE A 108 19.08 -14.16 -11.57
C PHE A 108 18.28 -14.18 -12.89
N ALA A 109 18.15 -15.33 -13.49
CA ALA A 109 17.58 -15.49 -14.85
C ALA A 109 16.10 -15.09 -14.93
N GLU A 110 15.29 -15.41 -13.93
CA GLU A 110 13.86 -15.08 -13.88
C GLU A 110 13.65 -13.55 -13.75
N GLU A 111 14.36 -12.92 -12.82
CA GLU A 111 14.31 -11.48 -12.60
C GLU A 111 14.84 -10.71 -13.81
N LEU A 112 15.95 -11.19 -14.40
CA LEU A 112 16.51 -10.62 -15.61
C LEU A 112 15.51 -10.68 -16.77
N SER A 113 14.80 -11.79 -16.95
CA SER A 113 13.73 -11.91 -17.94
C SER A 113 12.65 -10.82 -17.72
N SER A 114 12.19 -10.61 -16.48
CA SER A 114 11.18 -9.60 -16.13
C SER A 114 11.66 -8.17 -16.46
N ILE A 115 12.93 -7.88 -16.19
CA ILE A 115 13.55 -6.57 -16.48
C ILE A 115 13.64 -6.35 -17.98
N LEU A 116 14.09 -7.34 -18.72
CA LEU A 116 14.22 -7.26 -20.20
C LEU A 116 12.83 -7.10 -20.85
N ILE A 117 11.78 -7.74 -20.32
CA ILE A 117 10.39 -7.49 -20.74
C ILE A 117 10.02 -6.02 -20.51
N SER A 118 10.38 -5.45 -19.36
CA SER A 118 10.12 -4.03 -19.06
C SER A 118 10.86 -3.09 -20.02
N LYS A 119 12.12 -3.36 -20.32
CA LYS A 119 12.89 -2.62 -21.35
C LYS A 119 12.27 -2.75 -22.74
N ALA A 120 11.81 -3.94 -23.11
CA ALA A 120 11.13 -4.17 -24.39
C ALA A 120 9.78 -3.42 -24.45
N LYS A 121 9.04 -3.34 -23.33
CA LYS A 121 7.83 -2.51 -23.21
C LYS A 121 8.15 -1.03 -23.45
N LEU A 122 9.18 -0.49 -22.80
CA LEU A 122 9.63 0.90 -23.01
C LEU A 122 10.01 1.17 -24.47
N CYS A 123 10.68 0.24 -25.14
CA CYS A 123 10.95 0.35 -26.56
C CYS A 123 9.66 0.37 -27.41
N SER A 124 8.62 -0.39 -26.99
CA SER A 124 7.32 -0.45 -27.66
C SER A 124 6.50 0.82 -27.51
N TYR A 125 6.59 1.52 -26.36
CA TYR A 125 5.86 2.77 -26.12
C TYR A 125 6.55 4.00 -26.71
N ALA A 126 7.87 3.98 -26.92
CA ALA A 126 8.63 5.10 -27.45
C ALA A 126 8.30 5.46 -28.90
N GLU A 127 7.34 4.76 -29.54
CA GLU A 127 7.02 4.94 -30.96
C GLU A 127 5.96 5.98 -31.22
N ILE A 128 6.43 7.15 -31.62
CA ILE A 128 5.60 8.16 -32.26
C ILE A 128 5.87 8.25 -33.77
N SER A 129 7.00 7.71 -34.26
CA SER A 129 7.44 7.81 -35.66
C SER A 129 8.24 6.58 -36.11
N PRO A 130 8.15 6.17 -37.39
CA PRO A 130 8.95 5.06 -37.94
C PRO A 130 10.46 5.28 -37.85
N GLU A 131 10.89 6.55 -37.84
CA GLU A 131 12.29 6.94 -37.82
C GLU A 131 12.94 6.90 -36.43
N THR A 132 12.12 6.90 -35.36
CA THR A 132 12.56 6.92 -33.97
C THR A 132 12.29 5.61 -33.21
N GLY A 133 11.74 4.62 -33.90
CA GLY A 133 11.33 3.37 -33.29
C GLY A 133 12.48 2.50 -32.81
N ARG A 134 12.42 2.08 -31.55
CA ARG A 134 13.37 1.15 -30.94
C ARG A 134 12.88 -0.30 -31.02
N ASN A 135 12.03 -0.62 -32.04
CA ASN A 135 11.40 -1.93 -32.15
C ASN A 135 12.40 -3.08 -32.28
N ASP A 136 13.47 -2.91 -33.07
CA ASP A 136 14.47 -3.97 -33.25
C ASP A 136 15.26 -4.20 -31.96
N GLU A 137 15.57 -3.13 -31.22
CA GLU A 137 16.18 -3.23 -29.90
C GLU A 137 15.21 -3.91 -28.89
N GLY A 138 13.95 -3.49 -28.89
CA GLY A 138 12.90 -4.11 -28.08
C GLY A 138 12.72 -5.60 -28.40
N LEU A 139 12.75 -5.98 -29.69
CA LEU A 139 12.70 -7.38 -30.11
C LEU A 139 13.89 -8.18 -29.59
N SER A 140 15.09 -7.59 -29.57
CA SER A 140 16.28 -8.24 -29.02
C SER A 140 16.12 -8.52 -27.51
N TYR A 141 15.66 -7.51 -26.74
CA TYR A 141 15.40 -7.68 -25.31
C TYR A 141 14.29 -8.73 -25.04
N ALA A 142 13.20 -8.68 -25.81
CA ALA A 142 12.09 -9.61 -25.62
C ALA A 142 12.45 -11.05 -26.01
N ALA A 143 13.31 -11.23 -27.03
CA ALA A 143 13.80 -12.55 -27.42
C ALA A 143 14.75 -13.15 -26.36
N GLU A 144 15.68 -12.34 -25.82
CA GLU A 144 16.54 -12.75 -24.71
C GLU A 144 15.69 -13.10 -23.46
N ALA A 145 14.72 -12.23 -23.14
CA ALA A 145 13.80 -12.49 -22.03
C ALA A 145 13.04 -13.82 -22.18
N LEU A 146 12.57 -14.12 -23.38
CA LEU A 146 11.88 -15.38 -23.68
C LEU A 146 12.80 -16.59 -23.46
N SER A 147 14.05 -16.52 -23.92
CA SER A 147 15.04 -17.58 -23.73
C SER A 147 15.32 -17.83 -22.25
N LEU A 148 15.55 -16.76 -21.48
CA LEU A 148 15.78 -16.83 -20.04
C LEU A 148 14.56 -17.40 -19.29
N ALA A 149 13.35 -16.99 -19.66
CA ALA A 149 12.12 -17.52 -19.10
C ALA A 149 11.91 -19.00 -19.43
N GLU A 150 12.34 -19.45 -20.61
CA GLU A 150 12.32 -20.87 -20.99
C GLU A 150 13.29 -21.69 -20.15
N GLU A 151 14.50 -21.22 -19.96
CA GLU A 151 15.54 -21.87 -19.16
C GLU A 151 15.16 -21.93 -17.67
N ALA A 152 14.59 -20.84 -17.13
CA ALA A 152 14.15 -20.74 -15.75
C ALA A 152 12.82 -21.49 -15.47
N GLY A 153 12.07 -21.89 -16.50
CA GLY A 153 10.71 -22.42 -16.36
C GLY A 153 9.69 -21.38 -15.89
N ALA A 154 9.98 -20.08 -16.07
CA ALA A 154 9.17 -18.96 -15.59
C ALA A 154 8.00 -18.70 -16.57
N ILE A 155 6.85 -19.29 -16.27
CA ILE A 155 5.68 -19.32 -17.18
C ILE A 155 5.09 -17.93 -17.43
N GLU A 156 4.97 -17.10 -16.41
CA GLU A 156 4.42 -15.74 -16.56
C GLU A 156 5.29 -14.89 -17.47
N GLN A 157 6.61 -14.88 -17.24
CA GLN A 157 7.57 -14.14 -18.03
C GLN A 157 7.60 -14.64 -19.48
N LYS A 158 7.51 -15.95 -19.68
CA LYS A 158 7.43 -16.58 -21.00
C LYS A 158 6.18 -16.11 -21.76
N CYS A 159 5.04 -16.04 -21.10
CA CYS A 159 3.79 -15.56 -21.66
C CYS A 159 3.88 -14.06 -21.99
N GLU A 160 4.37 -13.23 -21.05
CA GLU A 160 4.54 -11.80 -21.27
C GLU A 160 5.52 -11.50 -22.40
N ALA A 161 6.65 -12.19 -22.48
CA ALA A 161 7.63 -12.04 -23.55
C ALA A 161 7.00 -12.31 -24.92
N CYS A 162 6.19 -13.38 -25.05
CA CYS A 162 5.46 -13.65 -26.28
C CYS A 162 4.54 -12.48 -26.68
N TYR A 163 3.80 -11.92 -25.75
CA TYR A 163 2.91 -10.79 -26.04
C TYR A 163 3.67 -9.52 -26.40
N ILE A 164 4.81 -9.26 -25.77
CA ILE A 164 5.63 -8.09 -26.09
C ILE A 164 6.29 -8.24 -27.46
N ILE A 165 6.80 -9.42 -27.82
CA ILE A 165 7.30 -9.70 -29.16
C ILE A 165 6.22 -9.46 -30.20
N ALA A 166 5.01 -9.96 -29.97
CA ALA A 166 3.86 -9.74 -30.86
C ALA A 166 3.53 -8.24 -30.97
N SER A 167 3.52 -7.50 -29.85
CA SER A 167 3.28 -6.05 -29.85
C SER A 167 4.32 -5.29 -30.67
N LEU A 168 5.59 -5.64 -30.52
CA LEU A 168 6.68 -5.03 -31.27
C LEU A 168 6.61 -5.32 -32.77
N TYR A 169 6.23 -6.54 -33.16
CA TYR A 169 5.95 -6.85 -34.57
C TYR A 169 4.74 -6.08 -35.11
N ILE A 170 3.66 -5.94 -34.34
CA ILE A 170 2.49 -5.13 -34.70
C ILE A 170 2.94 -3.67 -34.88
N ASN A 171 3.75 -3.12 -33.99
CA ASN A 171 4.26 -1.76 -34.11
C ASN A 171 5.15 -1.62 -35.34
N LYS A 172 6.09 -2.54 -35.54
CA LYS A 172 7.01 -2.52 -36.70
C LYS A 172 6.23 -2.52 -38.02
N ASN A 173 5.14 -3.25 -38.08
CA ASN A 173 4.31 -3.36 -39.29
C ASN A 173 3.28 -2.23 -39.43
N ARG A 174 3.14 -1.34 -38.45
CA ARG A 174 2.13 -0.27 -38.40
C ARG A 174 2.23 0.72 -39.58
N TRP A 175 3.45 0.96 -40.02
CA TRP A 175 3.75 1.96 -41.06
C TRP A 175 4.09 1.32 -42.42
N SER A 176 4.01 -0.01 -42.52
CA SER A 176 4.22 -0.73 -43.76
C SER A 176 2.98 -0.60 -44.68
N ASP A 177 3.20 -0.13 -45.90
CA ASP A 177 2.15 -0.07 -46.92
C ASP A 177 2.72 -0.63 -48.26
N PRO A 178 2.31 -1.83 -48.64
CA PRO A 178 1.38 -2.75 -48.02
C PRO A 178 1.95 -3.39 -46.74
N ILE A 179 1.06 -3.90 -45.87
CA ILE A 179 1.41 -4.65 -44.66
C ILE A 179 2.35 -5.81 -45.01
N ASP A 180 3.45 -5.92 -44.30
CA ASP A 180 4.36 -7.06 -44.38
C ASP A 180 3.68 -8.31 -43.82
N LYS A 181 3.38 -9.27 -44.71
CA LYS A 181 2.63 -10.49 -44.37
C LYS A 181 3.42 -11.42 -43.45
N ASP A 182 4.73 -11.46 -43.57
CA ASP A 182 5.58 -12.32 -42.72
C ASP A 182 5.65 -11.77 -41.30
N ILE A 183 5.84 -10.46 -41.12
CA ILE A 183 5.78 -9.79 -39.83
C ILE A 183 4.40 -9.96 -39.22
N TYR A 184 3.33 -9.78 -40.02
CA TYR A 184 1.95 -9.97 -39.54
C TYR A 184 1.70 -11.40 -39.05
N ARG A 185 2.16 -12.42 -39.80
CA ARG A 185 2.05 -13.83 -39.42
C ARG A 185 2.83 -14.11 -38.13
N LEU A 186 4.07 -13.65 -38.02
CA LEU A 186 4.89 -13.82 -36.82
C LEU A 186 4.23 -13.21 -35.58
N ALA A 187 3.65 -12.00 -35.68
CA ALA A 187 2.90 -11.41 -34.58
C ALA A 187 1.76 -12.33 -34.13
N GLY A 188 1.01 -12.93 -35.08
CA GLY A 188 -0.06 -13.88 -34.78
C GLY A 188 0.43 -15.12 -34.06
N GLU A 189 1.52 -15.72 -34.50
CA GLU A 189 2.13 -16.92 -33.90
C GLU A 189 2.53 -16.68 -32.43
N TYR A 190 3.16 -15.53 -32.15
CA TYR A 190 3.50 -15.19 -30.76
C TYR A 190 2.26 -14.89 -29.89
N LEU A 191 1.20 -14.29 -30.47
CA LEU A 191 -0.09 -14.14 -29.77
C LEU A 191 -0.70 -15.50 -29.43
N ASP A 192 -0.69 -16.46 -30.38
CA ASP A 192 -1.22 -17.81 -30.16
C ASP A 192 -0.43 -18.53 -29.06
N ARG A 193 0.91 -18.42 -29.09
CA ARG A 193 1.79 -19.02 -28.10
C ARG A 193 1.55 -18.44 -26.70
N GLY A 194 1.46 -17.12 -26.58
CA GLY A 194 1.18 -16.45 -25.31
C GLY A 194 -0.21 -16.79 -24.77
N GLN A 195 -1.22 -16.84 -25.65
CA GLN A 195 -2.59 -17.20 -25.27
C GLN A 195 -2.66 -18.65 -24.77
N ALA A 196 -2.02 -19.61 -25.48
CA ALA A 196 -1.99 -21.00 -25.09
C ALA A 196 -1.35 -21.18 -23.69
N LEU A 197 -0.29 -20.42 -23.37
CA LEU A 197 0.31 -20.43 -22.04
C LEU A 197 -0.64 -19.86 -20.99
N ALA A 198 -1.25 -18.70 -21.25
CA ALA A 198 -2.18 -18.07 -20.32
C ALA A 198 -3.41 -18.94 -20.02
N ASP A 199 -3.88 -19.69 -21.01
CA ASP A 199 -5.03 -20.60 -20.88
C ASP A 199 -4.65 -21.90 -20.14
N THR A 200 -3.49 -22.50 -20.48
CA THR A 200 -3.01 -23.74 -19.87
C THR A 200 -2.76 -23.58 -18.38
N TYR A 201 -2.20 -22.45 -17.97
CA TYR A 201 -1.84 -22.19 -16.57
C TYR A 201 -2.88 -21.32 -15.82
N ASP A 202 -4.04 -21.06 -16.42
CA ASP A 202 -5.16 -20.25 -15.88
C ASP A 202 -4.71 -18.91 -15.29
N ILE A 203 -4.03 -18.09 -16.11
CA ILE A 203 -3.52 -16.77 -15.70
C ILE A 203 -4.43 -15.66 -16.25
N PRO A 204 -5.47 -15.22 -15.50
CA PRO A 204 -6.52 -14.32 -16.04
C PRO A 204 -5.97 -12.97 -16.50
N ARG A 205 -4.98 -12.42 -15.78
CA ARG A 205 -4.31 -11.15 -16.13
C ARG A 205 -3.67 -11.22 -17.52
N LEU A 206 -2.94 -12.29 -17.80
CA LEU A 206 -2.24 -12.48 -19.08
C LEU A 206 -3.20 -12.85 -20.20
N ARG A 207 -4.24 -13.63 -19.90
CA ARG A 207 -5.33 -13.90 -20.87
C ARG A 207 -5.96 -12.61 -21.37
N ARG A 208 -6.30 -11.68 -20.49
CA ARG A 208 -6.85 -10.36 -20.84
C ARG A 208 -5.87 -9.53 -21.66
N ASN A 209 -4.58 -9.51 -21.31
CA ASN A 209 -3.56 -8.81 -22.10
C ASN A 209 -3.47 -9.37 -23.52
N GLY A 210 -3.54 -10.69 -23.69
CA GLY A 210 -3.57 -11.35 -24.97
C GLY A 210 -4.75 -10.87 -25.86
N ILE A 211 -5.93 -10.74 -25.29
CA ILE A 211 -7.11 -10.21 -25.97
C ILE A 211 -6.87 -8.78 -26.50
N LEU A 212 -6.25 -7.92 -25.70
CA LEU A 212 -5.95 -6.54 -26.10
C LEU A 212 -4.96 -6.48 -27.27
N PHE A 213 -3.91 -7.28 -27.24
CA PHE A 213 -2.92 -7.35 -28.33
C PHE A 213 -3.54 -7.99 -29.58
N ARG A 214 -4.36 -9.01 -29.42
CA ARG A 214 -5.10 -9.67 -30.51
C ARG A 214 -6.04 -8.69 -31.24
N SER A 215 -6.68 -7.79 -30.49
CA SER A 215 -7.50 -6.75 -31.06
C SER A 215 -6.71 -5.82 -32.02
N ARG A 216 -5.51 -5.40 -31.60
CA ARG A 216 -4.64 -4.57 -32.43
C ARG A 216 -4.16 -5.31 -33.69
N TRP A 217 -3.83 -6.58 -33.53
CA TRP A 217 -3.40 -7.44 -34.65
C TRP A 217 -4.50 -7.61 -35.71
N PHE A 218 -5.74 -7.92 -35.32
CA PHE A 218 -6.86 -7.98 -36.23
C PHE A 218 -7.12 -6.64 -36.92
N GLN A 219 -7.06 -5.55 -36.18
CA GLN A 219 -7.26 -4.20 -36.73
C GLN A 219 -6.24 -3.87 -37.82
N GLN A 220 -4.99 -4.26 -37.62
CA GLN A 220 -3.92 -4.04 -38.61
C GLN A 220 -4.17 -4.83 -39.88
N GLY A 221 -4.66 -6.06 -39.79
CA GLY A 221 -4.94 -6.91 -40.92
C GLY A 221 -6.30 -6.63 -41.60
N ASP A 222 -7.06 -5.64 -41.12
CA ASP A 222 -8.47 -5.37 -41.54
C ASP A 222 -9.38 -6.61 -41.48
N ARG A 223 -9.09 -7.54 -40.57
CA ARG A 223 -9.78 -8.83 -40.40
C ARG A 223 -10.98 -8.70 -39.45
N ASN A 224 -11.88 -7.75 -39.71
CA ASN A 224 -12.96 -7.40 -38.79
C ASN A 224 -13.90 -8.57 -38.50
N GLU A 225 -14.30 -9.36 -39.53
CA GLU A 225 -15.21 -10.49 -39.37
C GLU A 225 -14.57 -11.65 -38.55
N GLU A 226 -13.29 -11.86 -38.70
CA GLU A 226 -12.54 -12.84 -37.89
C GLU A 226 -12.39 -12.38 -36.45
N ALA A 227 -12.12 -11.09 -36.24
CA ALA A 227 -12.07 -10.50 -34.91
C ALA A 227 -13.42 -10.66 -34.18
N ILE A 228 -14.53 -10.41 -34.88
CA ILE A 228 -15.87 -10.59 -34.31
C ILE A 228 -16.06 -12.04 -33.86
N ARG A 229 -15.83 -13.01 -34.73
CA ARG A 229 -15.96 -14.43 -34.38
C ARG A 229 -15.09 -14.84 -33.21
N TYR A 230 -13.84 -14.37 -33.19
CA TYR A 230 -12.92 -14.66 -32.11
C TYR A 230 -13.42 -14.10 -30.79
N PHE A 231 -13.82 -12.82 -30.73
CA PHE A 231 -14.27 -12.20 -29.50
C PHE A 231 -15.61 -12.72 -29.00
N GLU A 232 -16.55 -13.02 -29.91
CA GLU A 232 -17.79 -13.72 -29.56
C GLU A 232 -17.51 -15.08 -28.93
N GLN A 233 -16.58 -15.86 -29.49
CA GLN A 233 -16.17 -17.14 -28.92
C GLN A 233 -15.51 -16.98 -27.54
N VAL A 234 -14.62 -16.00 -27.36
CA VAL A 234 -13.98 -15.76 -26.05
C VAL A 234 -15.02 -15.39 -25.01
N LEU A 235 -16.00 -14.56 -25.35
CA LEU A 235 -17.11 -14.20 -24.44
C LEU A 235 -17.86 -15.42 -23.92
N THR A 236 -18.10 -16.43 -24.77
CA THR A 236 -18.81 -17.65 -24.36
C THR A 236 -17.99 -18.52 -23.38
N THR A 237 -16.69 -18.34 -23.31
CA THR A 237 -15.79 -19.11 -22.45
C THR A 237 -15.44 -18.39 -21.13
N LEU A 238 -15.83 -17.12 -20.99
CA LEU A 238 -15.55 -16.37 -19.78
C LEU A 238 -16.37 -16.85 -18.59
N LYS A 239 -15.79 -16.75 -17.40
CA LYS A 239 -16.52 -16.93 -16.14
C LYS A 239 -17.52 -15.77 -15.99
N GLU A 240 -18.72 -16.03 -15.49
CA GLU A 240 -19.75 -15.00 -15.25
C GLU A 240 -19.26 -13.84 -14.36
N SER A 241 -18.30 -14.10 -13.51
CA SER A 241 -17.71 -13.09 -12.61
C SER A 241 -16.61 -12.21 -13.24
N ASP A 242 -16.12 -12.55 -14.46
CA ASP A 242 -15.05 -11.76 -15.10
C ASP A 242 -15.64 -10.58 -15.92
N HIS A 243 -16.32 -9.71 -15.19
CA HIS A 243 -16.98 -8.53 -15.77
C HIS A 243 -16.00 -7.55 -16.42
N LEU A 244 -14.75 -7.49 -15.94
CA LEU A 244 -13.73 -6.61 -16.51
C LEU A 244 -13.33 -7.06 -17.92
N THR A 245 -13.08 -8.36 -18.11
CA THR A 245 -12.73 -8.90 -19.42
C THR A 245 -13.93 -8.85 -20.36
N ALA A 246 -15.13 -9.18 -19.86
CA ALA A 246 -16.37 -9.09 -20.63
C ALA A 246 -16.63 -7.66 -21.13
N SER A 247 -16.54 -6.66 -20.25
CA SER A 247 -16.68 -5.25 -20.62
C SER A 247 -15.67 -4.81 -21.69
N ALA A 248 -14.40 -5.23 -21.56
CA ALA A 248 -13.38 -4.90 -22.55
C ALA A 248 -13.65 -5.53 -23.92
N LEU A 249 -14.17 -6.74 -23.94
CA LEU A 249 -14.59 -7.42 -25.18
C LEU A 249 -15.80 -6.77 -25.82
N ASP A 250 -16.81 -6.44 -25.04
CA ASP A 250 -18.01 -5.76 -25.51
C ASP A 250 -17.65 -4.41 -26.17
N ASP A 251 -16.79 -3.60 -25.56
CA ASP A 251 -16.29 -2.34 -26.17
C ASP A 251 -15.65 -2.61 -27.55
N ARG A 252 -14.86 -3.68 -27.68
CA ARG A 252 -14.24 -4.05 -28.95
C ARG A 252 -15.26 -4.51 -29.98
N LEU A 253 -16.22 -5.32 -29.56
CA LEU A 253 -17.29 -5.79 -30.44
C LEU A 253 -18.21 -4.65 -30.90
N VAL A 254 -18.58 -3.72 -30.02
CA VAL A 254 -19.35 -2.52 -30.42
C VAL A 254 -18.65 -1.78 -31.55
N ARG A 255 -17.35 -1.55 -31.43
CA ARG A 255 -16.55 -0.86 -32.46
C ARG A 255 -16.48 -1.66 -33.78
N LEU A 256 -16.32 -2.98 -33.69
CA LEU A 256 -16.25 -3.87 -34.86
C LEU A 256 -17.59 -3.95 -35.55
N TYR A 257 -18.69 -4.14 -34.83
CA TYR A 257 -20.06 -4.16 -35.41
C TYR A 257 -20.40 -2.82 -36.03
N THR A 258 -20.04 -1.70 -35.41
CA THR A 258 -20.23 -0.37 -36.00
C THR A 258 -19.47 -0.23 -37.32
N ARG A 259 -18.19 -0.68 -37.34
CA ARG A 259 -17.34 -0.62 -38.54
C ARG A 259 -17.83 -1.52 -39.66
N THR A 260 -18.44 -2.67 -39.35
CA THR A 260 -18.98 -3.61 -40.32
C THR A 260 -20.46 -3.34 -40.68
N GLY A 261 -21.06 -2.25 -40.16
CA GLY A 261 -22.44 -1.86 -40.45
C GLY A 261 -23.51 -2.67 -39.72
N GLN A 262 -23.13 -3.50 -38.76
CA GLN A 262 -24.05 -4.34 -37.96
C GLN A 262 -24.60 -3.55 -36.76
N TYR A 263 -25.29 -2.44 -37.03
CA TYR A 263 -25.68 -1.46 -36.02
C TYR A 263 -26.61 -2.00 -34.92
N GLN A 264 -27.51 -2.95 -35.25
CA GLN A 264 -28.37 -3.56 -34.24
C GLN A 264 -27.54 -4.35 -33.22
N LYS A 265 -26.61 -5.18 -33.69
CA LYS A 265 -25.70 -5.91 -32.80
C LYS A 265 -24.81 -4.98 -32.02
N ALA A 266 -24.37 -3.87 -32.61
CA ALA A 266 -23.58 -2.87 -31.87
C ALA A 266 -24.36 -2.28 -30.70
N LEU A 267 -25.66 -2.01 -30.87
CA LEU A 267 -26.52 -1.48 -29.81
C LEU A 267 -26.75 -2.51 -28.71
N ASP A 268 -27.12 -3.75 -29.08
CA ASP A 268 -27.35 -4.83 -28.11
C ASP A 268 -26.10 -5.12 -27.29
N THR A 269 -24.90 -5.10 -27.92
CA THR A 269 -23.63 -5.30 -27.27
C THR A 269 -23.24 -4.08 -26.41
N HIS A 270 -23.65 -2.88 -26.79
CA HIS A 270 -23.44 -1.69 -25.96
C HIS A 270 -24.19 -1.78 -24.62
N ASP A 271 -25.40 -2.30 -24.62
CA ASP A 271 -26.14 -2.54 -23.38
C ASP A 271 -25.46 -3.59 -22.51
N ALA A 272 -24.89 -4.65 -23.09
CA ALA A 272 -24.07 -5.62 -22.38
C ALA A 272 -22.80 -4.99 -21.81
N TYR A 273 -22.13 -4.13 -22.59
CA TYR A 273 -20.99 -3.34 -22.13
C TYR A 273 -21.32 -2.52 -20.87
N VAL A 274 -22.42 -1.76 -20.92
CA VAL A 274 -22.87 -0.94 -19.79
C VAL A 274 -23.12 -1.81 -18.55
N PHE A 275 -23.81 -2.95 -18.74
CA PHE A 275 -24.07 -3.90 -17.65
C PHE A 275 -22.78 -4.45 -17.04
N HIS A 276 -21.85 -4.97 -17.84
CA HIS A 276 -20.60 -5.54 -17.35
C HIS A 276 -19.70 -4.47 -16.71
N ASN A 277 -19.66 -3.27 -17.30
CA ASN A 277 -18.89 -2.17 -16.73
C ASN A 277 -19.44 -1.70 -15.37
N GLN A 278 -20.76 -1.60 -15.22
CA GLN A 278 -21.37 -1.29 -13.92
C GLN A 278 -21.07 -2.36 -12.87
N LYS A 279 -21.19 -3.63 -13.26
CA LYS A 279 -20.86 -4.76 -12.36
C LYS A 279 -19.40 -4.75 -11.94
N TYR A 280 -18.49 -4.47 -12.86
CA TYR A 280 -17.07 -4.32 -12.56
C TYR A 280 -16.81 -3.15 -11.58
N ILE A 281 -17.43 -1.99 -11.82
CA ILE A 281 -17.29 -0.83 -10.92
C ILE A 281 -17.83 -1.17 -9.54
N GLN A 282 -18.99 -1.81 -9.44
CA GLN A 282 -19.57 -2.25 -8.17
C GLN A 282 -18.64 -3.23 -7.44
N GLN A 283 -18.15 -4.25 -8.15
CA GLN A 283 -17.19 -5.21 -7.58
C GLN A 283 -15.94 -4.51 -7.03
N LYS A 284 -15.40 -3.53 -7.78
CA LYS A 284 -14.25 -2.72 -7.34
C LYS A 284 -14.54 -1.87 -6.10
N GLN A 285 -15.73 -1.30 -6.03
CA GLN A 285 -16.16 -0.55 -4.85
C GLN A 285 -16.28 -1.47 -3.63
N ASP A 286 -16.87 -2.66 -3.80
CA ASP A 286 -17.03 -3.64 -2.73
C ASP A 286 -15.65 -4.16 -2.26
N GLU A 287 -14.72 -4.48 -3.18
CA GLU A 287 -13.33 -4.85 -2.86
C GLU A 287 -12.61 -3.74 -2.09
N THR A 288 -12.77 -2.49 -2.53
CA THR A 288 -12.16 -1.33 -1.86
C THR A 288 -12.74 -1.11 -0.47
N LEU A 289 -14.05 -1.26 -0.31
CA LEU A 289 -14.72 -1.15 0.98
C LEU A 289 -14.24 -2.25 1.94
N GLN A 290 -14.19 -3.50 1.46
CA GLN A 290 -13.71 -4.63 2.24
C GLN A 290 -12.24 -4.45 2.66
N GLU A 291 -11.41 -3.90 1.78
CA GLU A 291 -10.02 -3.58 2.11
C GLU A 291 -9.92 -2.47 3.16
N MET A 292 -10.75 -1.42 3.04
CA MET A 292 -10.81 -0.36 4.05
C MET A 292 -11.27 -0.91 5.41
N GLU A 293 -12.29 -1.77 5.43
CA GLU A 293 -12.75 -2.45 6.65
C GLU A 293 -11.64 -3.28 7.26
N THR A 294 -10.94 -4.08 6.44
CA THR A 294 -9.82 -4.91 6.89
C THR A 294 -8.67 -4.04 7.46
N ARG A 295 -8.32 -2.95 6.79
CA ARG A 295 -7.31 -1.99 7.29
C ARG A 295 -7.76 -1.34 8.59
N PHE A 296 -9.03 -0.95 8.68
CA PHE A 296 -9.59 -0.39 9.90
C PHE A 296 -9.53 -1.39 11.06
N GLU A 297 -9.90 -2.65 10.83
CA GLU A 297 -9.77 -3.71 11.84
C GLU A 297 -8.32 -3.93 12.27
N VAL A 298 -7.37 -3.93 11.33
CA VAL A 298 -5.94 -4.03 11.63
C VAL A 298 -5.49 -2.87 12.51
N HIS A 299 -5.83 -1.64 12.14
CA HIS A 299 -5.52 -0.46 12.94
C HIS A 299 -6.17 -0.46 14.33
N VAL A 300 -7.39 -0.95 14.44
CA VAL A 300 -8.06 -1.11 15.76
C VAL A 300 -7.33 -2.16 16.59
N LYS A 301 -6.92 -3.28 15.98
CA LYS A 301 -6.14 -4.33 16.65
C LYS A 301 -4.74 -3.84 17.06
N GLU A 302 -4.06 -3.10 16.18
CA GLU A 302 -2.76 -2.49 16.48
C GLU A 302 -2.84 -1.51 17.64
N ARG A 303 -3.82 -0.59 17.63
CA ARG A 303 -4.05 0.33 18.75
C ARG A 303 -4.42 -0.41 20.04
N ALA A 304 -5.17 -1.51 19.94
CA ALA A 304 -5.49 -2.36 21.10
C ALA A 304 -4.23 -3.07 21.62
N LEU A 305 -3.36 -3.56 20.73
CA LEU A 305 -2.07 -4.16 21.09
C LEU A 305 -1.12 -3.14 21.70
N GLU A 306 -1.01 -1.94 21.12
CA GLU A 306 -0.23 -0.85 21.71
C GLU A 306 -0.75 -0.48 23.09
N ARG A 307 -2.07 -0.31 23.23
CA ARG A 307 -2.69 -0.05 24.55
C ARG A 307 -2.39 -1.17 25.55
N ASN A 308 -2.47 -2.43 25.12
CA ASN A 308 -2.12 -3.57 25.97
C ASN A 308 -0.62 -3.57 26.31
N ARG A 309 0.25 -3.22 25.39
CA ARG A 309 1.69 -3.03 25.64
C ARG A 309 1.91 -1.92 26.67
N TYR A 310 1.25 -0.78 26.51
CA TYR A 310 1.32 0.31 27.50
C TYR A 310 0.74 -0.11 28.86
N GLN A 311 -0.37 -0.86 28.89
CA GLN A 311 -0.93 -1.40 30.12
C GLN A 311 0.00 -2.41 30.81
N ILE A 312 0.60 -3.31 30.03
CA ILE A 312 1.61 -4.26 30.54
C ILE A 312 2.85 -3.53 31.02
N ALA A 313 3.34 -2.54 30.28
CA ALA A 313 4.47 -1.71 30.71
C ALA A 313 4.14 -0.93 31.99
N LEU A 314 2.94 -0.37 32.11
CA LEU A 314 2.47 0.28 33.33
C LEU A 314 2.33 -0.69 34.50
N LEU A 315 1.82 -1.92 34.24
CA LEU A 315 1.72 -2.97 35.27
C LEU A 315 3.12 -3.45 35.70
N VAL A 316 4.04 -3.62 34.76
CA VAL A 316 5.45 -3.96 35.07
C VAL A 316 6.12 -2.83 35.82
N LEU A 317 5.91 -1.58 35.40
CA LEU A 317 6.42 -0.41 36.12
C LEU A 317 5.80 -0.29 37.51
N ALA A 318 4.49 -0.54 37.65
CA ALA A 318 3.82 -0.58 38.94
C ALA A 318 4.32 -1.73 39.81
N LEU A 319 4.64 -2.89 39.23
CA LEU A 319 5.22 -4.03 39.91
C LEU A 319 6.65 -3.73 40.38
N LEU A 320 7.46 -3.13 39.51
CA LEU A 320 8.83 -2.69 39.84
C LEU A 320 8.81 -1.60 40.91
N LEU A 321 7.88 -0.65 40.82
CA LEU A 321 7.65 0.35 41.85
C LEU A 321 7.17 -0.28 43.17
N ALA A 322 6.29 -1.26 43.09
CA ALA A 322 5.84 -2.00 44.27
C ALA A 322 6.98 -2.79 44.91
N VAL A 323 7.85 -3.44 44.11
CA VAL A 323 9.06 -4.12 44.60
C VAL A 323 10.07 -3.13 45.17
N ALA A 324 10.26 -1.97 44.55
CA ALA A 324 11.08 -0.90 45.05
C ALA A 324 10.53 -0.31 46.36
N VAL A 325 9.20 -0.11 46.42
CA VAL A 325 8.51 0.33 47.64
C VAL A 325 8.61 -0.72 48.74
N ILE A 326 8.40 -2.01 48.43
CA ILE A 326 8.58 -3.11 49.39
C ILE A 326 10.03 -3.17 49.90
N THR A 327 11.02 -3.00 49.01
CA THR A 327 12.44 -2.95 49.42
C THR A 327 12.76 -1.71 50.25
N ILE A 328 12.18 -0.55 49.91
CA ILE A 328 12.30 0.68 50.72
C ILE A 328 11.59 0.50 52.05
N ILE A 329 10.36 -0.06 52.08
CA ILE A 329 9.65 -0.36 53.30
C ILE A 329 10.39 -1.40 54.12
N CYS A 330 10.93 -2.48 53.53
CA CYS A 330 11.74 -3.48 54.22
C CYS A 330 13.08 -2.87 54.77
N THR A 331 13.68 -1.97 54.00
CA THR A 331 14.90 -1.25 54.49
C THR A 331 14.57 -0.15 55.50
N HIS A 332 13.40 0.47 55.38
CA HIS A 332 12.90 1.44 56.36
C HIS A 332 12.26 0.80 57.58
N LEU A 333 11.56 -0.33 57.45
CA LEU A 333 11.07 -1.11 58.65
C LEU A 333 12.24 -1.62 59.48
N GLN A 334 13.35 -1.87 58.90
CA GLN A 334 14.61 -2.08 59.66
C GLN A 334 15.15 -0.79 60.33
N LYS A 335 14.79 0.40 59.76
CA LYS A 335 15.15 1.71 60.34
C LYS A 335 14.01 2.38 61.13
N VAL A 336 12.74 2.08 60.82
CA VAL A 336 11.52 2.80 61.25
C VAL A 336 10.79 2.10 62.38
N ARG A 337 11.35 1.19 63.10
CA ARG A 337 10.88 1.09 64.49
C ARG A 337 10.96 2.46 65.21
N ARG A 338 11.31 3.58 64.49
CA ARG A 338 11.45 4.93 65.03
C ARG A 338 10.63 6.07 64.39
N ARG A 339 9.84 5.89 63.31
CA ARG A 339 9.03 7.00 62.75
C ARG A 339 7.77 6.53 62.09
N SER A 340 6.62 6.74 62.72
CA SER A 340 5.28 6.29 62.31
C SER A 340 4.45 7.36 61.56
N ALA A 341 5.03 8.39 60.99
CA ALA A 341 4.28 9.54 60.51
C ALA A 341 4.24 9.72 58.96
N GLU A 342 5.01 8.95 58.15
CA GLU A 342 5.08 9.17 56.68
C GLU A 342 4.23 8.25 55.80
N LEU A 343 3.51 7.28 56.40
CA LEU A 343 2.71 6.27 55.68
C LEU A 343 1.40 6.79 55.10
N GLN A 344 0.94 7.96 55.51
CA GLN A 344 -0.39 8.45 55.14
C GLN A 344 -0.38 9.20 53.79
N ARG A 345 0.80 9.67 53.30
CA ARG A 345 0.85 10.44 52.03
C ARG A 345 0.85 9.60 50.74
N ILE A 346 1.14 8.30 50.83
CA ILE A 346 1.24 7.44 49.62
C ILE A 346 -0.11 6.88 49.16
N SER A 347 -1.10 6.82 50.09
CA SER A 347 -2.43 6.29 49.79
C SER A 347 -3.26 7.20 48.87
N ASP A 348 -3.11 8.51 49.02
CA ASP A 348 -3.95 9.49 48.28
C ASP A 348 -3.59 9.64 46.80
N SER A 349 -2.31 9.39 46.46
CA SER A 349 -1.85 9.45 45.06
C SER A 349 -2.38 8.29 44.17
N ARG A 350 -2.63 7.14 44.81
CA ARG A 350 -3.18 5.96 44.08
C ARG A 350 -4.63 6.15 43.65
N GLN A 351 -5.38 6.85 44.43
CA GLN A 351 -6.81 7.03 44.19
C GLN A 351 -7.07 7.98 43.03
N GLN A 352 -6.22 9.01 42.86
CA GLN A 352 -6.34 9.98 41.78
C GLN A 352 -6.01 9.38 40.39
N ILE A 353 -5.06 8.44 40.32
CA ILE A 353 -4.69 7.78 39.06
C ILE A 353 -5.79 6.81 38.58
N ILE A 354 -6.43 6.11 39.52
CA ILE A 354 -7.50 5.16 39.20
C ILE A 354 -8.79 5.88 38.78
N GLU A 355 -9.05 7.06 39.34
CA GLU A 355 -10.24 7.86 39.02
C GLU A 355 -10.12 8.52 37.61
N PHE A 356 -8.90 8.92 37.22
CA PHE A 356 -8.61 9.46 35.89
C PHE A 356 -8.77 8.40 34.78
N LEU A 357 -8.28 7.16 34.98
CA LEU A 357 -8.38 6.07 34.03
C LEU A 357 -9.80 5.51 33.84
N SER A 358 -10.64 5.59 34.90
CA SER A 358 -12.01 5.07 34.83
C SER A 358 -13.01 6.02 34.18
N LYS A 359 -12.70 7.33 34.10
CA LYS A 359 -13.62 8.35 33.63
C LYS A 359 -13.64 8.50 32.10
N ASP A 360 -12.48 8.36 31.47
CA ASP A 360 -12.34 8.61 30.02
C ASP A 360 -12.61 7.38 29.13
N LEU A 361 -12.61 6.16 29.68
CA LEU A 361 -12.80 4.92 28.90
C LEU A 361 -14.20 4.30 29.02
N LYS A 362 -14.95 4.60 30.09
CA LYS A 362 -16.20 3.91 30.39
C LYS A 362 -17.42 4.43 29.59
N ASN A 363 -17.43 5.70 29.22
CA ASN A 363 -18.61 6.34 28.64
C ASN A 363 -18.92 5.94 27.18
N PRO A 364 -17.99 5.90 26.23
CA PRO A 364 -18.32 5.52 24.85
C PRO A 364 -18.72 4.05 24.68
N VAL A 365 -18.08 3.14 25.43
CA VAL A 365 -18.33 1.69 25.32
C VAL A 365 -19.68 1.30 25.96
N SER A 366 -20.08 1.96 27.06
CA SER A 366 -21.36 1.65 27.73
C SER A 366 -22.58 2.11 26.92
N THR A 367 -22.46 3.16 26.12
CA THR A 367 -23.53 3.62 25.23
C THR A 367 -23.82 2.60 24.13
N ILE A 368 -22.76 2.12 23.46
CA ILE A 368 -22.87 1.10 22.39
C ILE A 368 -23.37 -0.23 22.93
N ALA A 369 -22.89 -0.68 24.10
CA ALA A 369 -23.35 -1.92 24.73
C ALA A 369 -24.82 -1.85 25.22
N GLY A 370 -25.28 -0.68 25.67
CA GLY A 370 -26.65 -0.43 26.08
C GLY A 370 -27.63 -0.55 24.91
N ASP A 371 -27.28 -0.03 23.77
CA ASP A 371 -28.13 -0.09 22.57
C ASP A 371 -28.24 -1.52 22.02
N ILE A 372 -27.14 -2.28 22.04
CA ILE A 372 -27.13 -3.71 21.66
C ILE A 372 -27.93 -4.58 22.65
N ALA A 373 -27.81 -4.34 23.95
CA ALA A 373 -28.52 -5.08 24.97
C ALA A 373 -30.03 -4.80 24.94
N ALA A 374 -30.44 -3.56 24.65
CA ALA A 374 -31.84 -3.18 24.49
C ALA A 374 -32.50 -3.86 23.29
N LEU A 375 -31.74 -4.10 22.22
CA LEU A 375 -32.19 -4.85 21.05
C LEU A 375 -32.31 -6.36 21.31
N SER A 376 -31.35 -6.94 22.01
CA SER A 376 -31.33 -8.37 22.36
C SER A 376 -32.49 -8.76 23.29
N ALA A 377 -32.85 -7.89 24.25
CA ALA A 377 -33.90 -8.15 25.21
C ALA A 377 -35.33 -8.13 24.60
N LYS A 378 -35.54 -7.49 23.45
CA LYS A 378 -36.85 -7.36 22.78
C LYS A 378 -37.01 -8.27 21.55
N ALA A 379 -35.99 -9.01 21.15
CA ALA A 379 -35.99 -9.83 19.93
C ALA A 379 -37.03 -11.00 19.97
N SER A 380 -37.43 -11.45 21.16
CA SER A 380 -38.37 -12.57 21.31
C SER A 380 -39.85 -12.18 21.24
N THR A 381 -40.19 -10.89 21.18
CA THR A 381 -41.59 -10.38 21.24
C THR A 381 -42.03 -9.63 19.98
N LEU A 382 -41.18 -9.48 18.99
CA LEU A 382 -41.41 -8.71 17.75
C LEU A 382 -41.66 -9.62 16.53
N SER A 383 -42.55 -9.22 15.64
CA SER A 383 -42.80 -9.91 14.39
C SER A 383 -41.59 -9.80 13.43
N PRO A 384 -41.46 -10.72 12.44
CA PRO A 384 -40.35 -10.70 11.49
C PRO A 384 -40.18 -9.38 10.73
N ASP A 385 -41.31 -8.70 10.43
CA ASP A 385 -41.28 -7.38 9.73
C ASP A 385 -40.86 -6.23 10.65
N GLU A 386 -41.19 -6.29 11.93
CA GLU A 386 -40.76 -5.30 12.93
C GLU A 386 -39.27 -5.47 13.24
N ILE A 387 -38.77 -6.70 13.27
CA ILE A 387 -37.36 -7.00 13.42
C ILE A 387 -36.59 -6.45 12.22
N ARG A 388 -37.10 -6.66 10.98
CA ARG A 388 -36.50 -6.16 9.74
C ARG A 388 -36.46 -4.63 9.71
N LYS A 389 -37.52 -3.98 10.15
CA LYS A 389 -37.64 -2.52 10.25
C LYS A 389 -36.64 -1.93 11.26
N LYS A 390 -36.52 -2.60 12.41
CA LYS A 390 -35.56 -2.21 13.46
C LYS A 390 -34.12 -2.48 13.07
N CYS A 391 -33.83 -3.56 12.33
CA CYS A 391 -32.50 -3.81 11.78
C CYS A 391 -32.13 -2.77 10.70
N GLN A 392 -33.10 -2.35 9.88
CA GLN A 392 -32.89 -1.27 8.91
C GLN A 392 -32.70 0.08 9.59
N GLU A 393 -33.42 0.34 10.67
CA GLU A 393 -33.27 1.56 11.47
C GLU A 393 -31.91 1.59 12.19
N LEU A 394 -31.45 0.44 12.67
CA LEU A 394 -30.12 0.27 13.28
C LEU A 394 -29.00 0.44 12.24
N ALA A 395 -29.16 -0.15 11.05
CA ALA A 395 -28.21 0.01 9.95
C ALA A 395 -28.11 1.48 9.54
N ARG A 396 -29.26 2.17 9.43
CA ARG A 396 -29.31 3.60 9.11
C ARG A 396 -28.64 4.46 10.19
N ASN A 397 -28.92 4.19 11.45
CA ASN A 397 -28.30 4.91 12.58
C ASN A 397 -26.79 4.66 12.64
N THR A 398 -26.34 3.45 12.24
CA THR A 398 -24.90 3.12 12.15
C THR A 398 -24.24 3.84 10.97
N GLU A 399 -24.94 3.95 9.83
CA GLU A 399 -24.48 4.73 8.67
C GLU A 399 -24.46 6.23 8.95
N GLU A 400 -25.49 6.77 9.62
CA GLU A 400 -25.54 8.18 10.05
C GLU A 400 -24.40 8.47 11.05
N MET A 401 -24.17 7.57 12.01
CA MET A 401 -23.05 7.71 12.96
C MET A 401 -21.69 7.65 12.26
N ASN A 402 -21.51 6.73 11.29
CA ASN A 402 -20.28 6.67 10.49
C ASN A 402 -20.11 7.93 9.62
N ALA A 403 -21.19 8.48 9.06
CA ALA A 403 -21.17 9.71 8.30
C ALA A 403 -20.85 10.93 9.18
N ASP A 404 -21.38 10.96 10.42
CA ASP A 404 -21.10 12.05 11.36
C ASP A 404 -19.67 11.99 11.89
N VAL A 405 -19.15 10.78 12.17
CA VAL A 405 -17.72 10.58 12.51
C VAL A 405 -16.83 10.99 11.34
N ALA A 406 -17.16 10.59 10.11
CA ALA A 406 -16.41 10.97 8.93
C ALA A 406 -16.45 12.48 8.67
N ARG A 407 -17.62 13.12 8.92
CA ARG A 407 -17.80 14.56 8.82
C ARG A 407 -16.98 15.29 9.90
N TYR A 408 -17.07 14.84 11.15
CA TYR A 408 -16.31 15.40 12.27
C TYR A 408 -14.80 15.32 12.02
N VAL A 409 -14.31 14.17 11.54
CA VAL A 409 -12.91 13.99 11.16
C VAL A 409 -12.54 14.90 9.98
N GLY A 410 -13.44 14.98 8.99
CA GLY A 410 -13.27 15.89 7.84
C GLY A 410 -13.20 17.36 8.26
N ASP A 411 -14.14 17.81 9.10
CA ASP A 411 -14.21 19.19 9.60
C ASP A 411 -12.99 19.55 10.45
N VAL A 412 -12.54 18.63 11.32
CA VAL A 412 -11.31 18.81 12.11
C VAL A 412 -10.09 18.94 11.20
N LEU A 413 -9.99 18.12 10.14
CA LEU A 413 -8.87 18.19 9.19
C LEU A 413 -8.90 19.47 8.36
N VAL A 414 -10.08 19.89 7.92
CA VAL A 414 -10.27 21.14 7.15
C VAL A 414 -10.00 22.38 8.02
N GLU A 415 -10.50 22.41 9.25
CA GLU A 415 -10.26 23.51 10.19
C GLU A 415 -8.77 23.59 10.57
N ARG A 416 -8.12 22.42 10.75
CA ARG A 416 -6.68 22.32 10.97
C ARG A 416 -5.87 22.86 9.79
N SER A 417 -6.24 22.48 8.56
CA SER A 417 -5.58 22.96 7.34
C SER A 417 -5.77 24.46 7.14
N LYS A 418 -6.96 25.00 7.44
CA LYS A 418 -7.25 26.45 7.40
C LYS A 418 -6.41 27.22 8.42
N LYS A 419 -6.37 26.78 9.66
CA LYS A 419 -5.57 27.46 10.71
C LYS A 419 -4.08 27.49 10.36
N ILE A 420 -3.54 26.44 9.74
CA ILE A 420 -2.14 26.41 9.28
C ILE A 420 -1.93 27.33 8.10
N ALA A 421 -2.87 27.38 7.15
CA ALA A 421 -2.81 28.25 5.98
C ALA A 421 -2.93 29.72 6.36
N ASP A 422 -3.81 30.07 7.32
CA ASP A 422 -4.03 31.44 7.79
C ASP A 422 -2.78 32.05 8.47
N ILE A 423 -1.93 31.22 9.09
CA ILE A 423 -0.66 31.66 9.70
C ILE A 423 0.45 31.78 8.65
N GLY A 424 0.26 31.21 7.46
CA GLY A 424 1.23 31.25 6.37
C GLY A 424 2.56 30.52 6.69
N LEU A 425 2.49 29.41 7.43
CA LEU A 425 3.65 28.58 7.71
C LEU A 425 4.04 27.79 6.45
N SER A 426 5.31 27.87 6.07
CA SER A 426 5.85 27.03 5.00
C SER A 426 6.10 25.59 5.49
N GLN A 427 6.15 24.62 4.56
CA GLN A 427 6.47 23.22 4.87
C GLN A 427 7.80 23.08 5.66
N ARG A 428 8.77 23.94 5.34
CA ARG A 428 10.06 23.98 6.01
C ARG A 428 9.96 24.48 7.45
N GLU A 429 9.10 25.47 7.68
CA GLU A 429 8.83 25.99 9.02
C GLU A 429 8.09 24.96 9.86
N ILE A 430 7.12 24.24 9.28
CA ILE A 430 6.43 23.13 9.96
C ILE A 430 7.42 22.01 10.33
N GLN A 431 8.34 21.66 9.44
CA GLN A 431 9.37 20.68 9.72
C GLN A 431 10.25 21.09 10.91
N ILE A 432 10.67 22.36 10.95
CA ILE A 432 11.48 22.90 12.05
C ILE A 432 10.70 22.91 13.37
N ILE A 433 9.38 23.20 13.33
CA ILE A 433 8.51 23.12 14.51
C ILE A 433 8.49 21.69 15.06
N ARG A 434 8.29 20.70 14.22
CA ARG A 434 8.26 19.27 14.60
C ARG A 434 9.59 18.83 15.23
N LEU A 435 10.71 19.11 14.58
CA LEU A 435 12.04 18.76 15.09
C LEU A 435 12.36 19.49 16.40
N SER A 436 11.84 20.73 16.56
CA SER A 436 11.97 21.46 17.83
C SER A 436 11.14 20.84 18.95
N ALA A 437 9.99 20.27 18.64
CA ALA A 437 9.14 19.55 19.60
C ALA A 437 9.74 18.21 20.03
N GLU A 438 10.53 17.58 19.16
CA GLU A 438 11.33 16.38 19.48
C GLU A 438 12.53 16.68 20.40
N GLY A 439 12.74 17.94 20.75
CA GLY A 439 13.81 18.37 21.66
C GLY A 439 15.16 18.60 20.98
N LEU A 440 15.23 18.63 19.63
CA LEU A 440 16.49 18.82 18.93
C LEU A 440 16.99 20.25 19.06
N THR A 441 18.29 20.39 19.25
CA THR A 441 19.00 21.69 19.23
C THR A 441 19.06 22.26 17.82
N ALA A 442 19.33 23.56 17.70
CA ALA A 442 19.45 24.21 16.39
C ALA A 442 20.57 23.60 15.52
N ALA A 443 21.61 23.05 16.10
CA ALA A 443 22.71 22.36 15.42
C ALA A 443 22.21 21.00 14.86
N GLN A 444 21.51 20.21 15.66
CA GLN A 444 20.94 18.93 15.23
C GLN A 444 19.87 19.09 14.17
N ILE A 445 19.04 20.15 14.28
CA ILE A 445 18.06 20.49 13.22
C ILE A 445 18.78 20.89 11.93
N ALA A 446 19.86 21.64 12.00
CA ALA A 446 20.68 22.03 10.85
C ALA A 446 21.23 20.80 10.13
N ASP A 447 21.80 19.85 10.87
CA ASP A 447 22.33 18.59 10.35
C ASP A 447 21.22 17.74 9.71
N SER A 448 20.08 17.57 10.40
CA SER A 448 18.96 16.76 9.91
C SER A 448 18.24 17.35 8.69
N THR A 449 18.35 18.66 8.49
CA THR A 449 17.67 19.39 7.41
C THR A 449 18.61 19.85 6.28
N CYS A 450 19.91 19.53 6.36
CA CYS A 450 20.96 20.01 5.44
C CYS A 450 20.97 21.55 5.31
N LEU A 451 20.79 22.26 6.43
CA LEU A 451 20.83 23.72 6.51
C LEU A 451 22.00 24.19 7.39
N SER A 452 22.35 25.49 7.29
CA SER A 452 23.25 26.08 8.27
C SER A 452 22.50 26.37 9.58
N VAL A 453 23.19 26.34 10.72
CA VAL A 453 22.63 26.72 12.03
C VAL A 453 22.05 28.14 11.98
N HIS A 454 22.68 29.04 11.23
CA HIS A 454 22.21 30.40 11.01
C HIS A 454 20.84 30.43 10.30
N THR A 455 20.69 29.59 9.28
CA THR A 455 19.42 29.46 8.51
C THR A 455 18.31 28.91 9.40
N VAL A 456 18.60 27.89 10.21
CA VAL A 456 17.62 27.34 11.19
C VAL A 456 17.19 28.41 12.19
N ASN A 457 18.11 29.20 12.73
CA ASN A 457 17.77 30.28 13.64
C ASN A 457 16.95 31.39 12.98
N THR A 458 17.19 31.68 11.70
CA THR A 458 16.38 32.62 10.92
C THR A 458 14.95 32.10 10.74
N HIS A 459 14.79 30.81 10.41
CA HIS A 459 13.46 30.19 10.36
C HIS A 459 12.78 30.23 11.73
N ARG A 460 13.46 29.89 12.82
CA ARG A 460 12.89 29.97 14.18
C ARG A 460 12.39 31.37 14.54
N ARG A 461 13.13 32.43 14.20
CA ARG A 461 12.66 33.81 14.42
C ARG A 461 11.39 34.10 13.63
N ARG A 462 11.31 33.68 12.36
CA ARG A 462 10.11 33.85 11.54
C ARG A 462 8.91 33.05 12.09
N ILE A 463 9.15 31.83 12.54
CA ILE A 463 8.13 30.99 13.18
C ILE A 463 7.62 31.67 14.44
N TYR A 464 8.50 32.16 15.31
CA TYR A 464 8.10 32.86 16.54
C TYR A 464 7.26 34.11 16.26
N SER A 465 7.65 34.89 15.25
CA SER A 465 6.87 36.05 14.80
C SER A 465 5.52 35.68 14.23
N LYS A 466 5.44 34.65 13.37
CA LYS A 466 4.19 34.19 12.76
C LYS A 466 3.23 33.58 13.78
N MET A 467 3.74 32.86 14.74
CA MET A 467 2.97 32.19 15.77
C MET A 467 2.78 33.02 17.04
N ASP A 468 3.32 34.24 17.09
CA ASP A 468 3.27 35.12 18.25
C ASP A 468 3.64 34.41 19.56
N VAL A 469 4.85 33.85 19.59
CA VAL A 469 5.40 33.11 20.74
C VAL A 469 6.82 33.62 21.07
N ARG A 470 7.24 33.45 22.32
CA ARG A 470 8.52 34.04 22.79
C ARG A 470 9.63 33.01 23.00
N ASN A 471 9.27 31.75 23.19
CA ASN A 471 10.21 30.67 23.46
C ASN A 471 9.75 29.35 22.85
N VAL A 472 10.61 28.32 22.94
CA VAL A 472 10.31 26.98 22.38
C VAL A 472 9.14 26.30 23.10
N ALA A 473 8.99 26.50 24.41
CA ALA A 473 7.90 25.88 25.17
C ALA A 473 6.54 26.44 24.73
N ASP A 474 6.43 27.76 24.58
CA ASP A 474 5.24 28.44 24.06
C ASP A 474 4.95 27.99 22.60
N LEU A 475 6.00 27.82 21.79
CA LEU A 475 5.89 27.32 20.43
C LEU A 475 5.28 25.92 20.39
N ILE A 476 5.80 25.01 21.21
CA ILE A 476 5.33 23.63 21.28
C ILE A 476 3.87 23.59 21.76
N HIS A 477 3.54 24.33 22.81
CA HIS A 477 2.17 24.44 23.32
C HIS A 477 1.20 24.92 22.24
N LYS A 478 1.52 26.03 21.58
CA LYS A 478 0.66 26.60 20.53
C LYS A 478 0.58 25.72 19.28
N ALA A 479 1.69 25.06 18.89
CA ALA A 479 1.70 24.12 17.79
C ALA A 479 0.85 22.87 18.08
N THR A 480 0.82 22.41 19.35
CA THR A 480 -0.04 21.30 19.80
C THR A 480 -1.51 21.71 19.79
N GLU A 481 -1.86 22.91 20.34
CA GLU A 481 -3.22 23.44 20.28
C GLU A 481 -3.75 23.57 18.85
N MET A 482 -2.88 23.92 17.93
CA MET A 482 -3.20 24.06 16.52
C MET A 482 -3.14 22.74 15.76
N GLY A 483 -2.67 21.67 16.39
CA GLY A 483 -2.51 20.37 15.81
C GLY A 483 -1.47 20.29 14.69
N ILE A 484 -0.42 21.08 14.76
CA ILE A 484 0.75 20.98 13.88
C ILE A 484 1.66 19.81 14.30
N LEU A 485 1.59 19.51 15.61
CA LEU A 485 2.32 18.43 16.27
C LEU A 485 1.45 17.21 16.49
#